data_bb0124e23b122e5520171a913e0cb407
#
_entry.id   bb0124e23b122e5520171a913e0cb407
#
_cell.length_a   1.000
_cell.length_b   1.000
_cell.length_c   1.000
_cell.angle_alpha   90.00
_cell.angle_beta   90.00
_cell.angle_gamma   90.00
#
_symmetry.space_group_name_H-M   'P 1'
#
loop_
_entity.id
_entity.type
_entity.pdbx_description
1 polymer ?
#
loop_
_entity_poly.entity_id
_entity_poly.type
_entity_poly.pdbx_seq_one_letter_code
_entity_poly.pdbx_strand_id
1 'polypeptide(L)'
;MDPRALTELFANWRELNAPLNAPVSEDRFMILTERSAFRVPNFLLPRCFQNHGNYVISLGNVCRWLGQQAEGLGVEIFPGFAAAEVLYRDDGSVKGVATGDLGIGKDGKPTEAHQPGMELHAKYTFFAEGCRGHLGKQLQERYKLRDGVGPQVYGIGLKELWEIKPEKHQLGLV
;
A
#
# COMPACT_ATOMS: atom_id res chain seq x y z
N MET A 1 -6.09 -2.34 -11.12
CA MET A 1 -5.37 -3.45 -10.46
C MET A 1 -5.36 -4.66 -11.38
N ASP A 2 -4.19 -5.22 -11.62
CA ASP A 2 -4.03 -6.52 -12.30
C ASP A 2 -4.33 -7.64 -11.28
N PRO A 3 -5.24 -8.58 -11.56
CA PRO A 3 -5.62 -9.62 -10.61
C PRO A 3 -4.68 -10.83 -10.56
N ARG A 4 -3.60 -10.87 -11.35
CA ARG A 4 -2.70 -12.04 -11.45
C ARG A 4 -2.15 -12.49 -10.11
N ALA A 5 -1.54 -11.57 -9.35
CA ALA A 5 -0.97 -11.89 -8.04
C ALA A 5 -2.05 -12.36 -7.05
N LEU A 6 -3.24 -11.76 -7.11
CA LEU A 6 -4.35 -12.21 -6.28
C LEU A 6 -4.83 -13.61 -6.67
N THR A 7 -4.86 -13.91 -7.96
CA THR A 7 -5.25 -15.23 -8.47
C THR A 7 -4.23 -16.32 -8.10
N GLU A 8 -2.95 -15.97 -8.06
CA GLU A 8 -1.89 -16.90 -7.59
C GLU A 8 -2.02 -17.22 -6.10
N LEU A 9 -2.38 -16.22 -5.27
CA LEU A 9 -2.55 -16.41 -3.83
C LEU A 9 -3.89 -17.07 -3.49
N PHE A 10 -4.95 -16.69 -4.17
CA PHE A 10 -6.32 -17.12 -3.93
C PHE A 10 -7.00 -17.44 -5.27
N ALA A 11 -6.83 -18.70 -5.76
CA ALA A 11 -7.43 -19.10 -7.03
C ALA A 11 -8.97 -18.91 -7.06
N ASN A 12 -9.60 -19.00 -5.90
CA ASN A 12 -11.04 -18.82 -5.68
C ASN A 12 -11.43 -17.44 -5.11
N TRP A 13 -10.63 -16.40 -5.33
CA TRP A 13 -10.87 -15.06 -4.78
C TRP A 13 -12.27 -14.49 -5.07
N ARG A 14 -12.89 -14.91 -6.19
CA ARG A 14 -14.27 -14.50 -6.53
C ARG A 14 -15.30 -15.12 -5.58
N GLU A 15 -15.14 -16.38 -5.23
CA GLU A 15 -16.00 -17.11 -4.29
C GLU A 15 -15.82 -16.57 -2.87
N LEU A 16 -14.60 -16.12 -2.54
CA LEU A 16 -14.26 -15.47 -1.28
C LEU A 16 -14.69 -13.99 -1.23
N ASN A 17 -15.43 -13.50 -2.24
CA ASN A 17 -15.92 -12.14 -2.32
C ASN A 17 -14.84 -11.06 -2.20
N ALA A 18 -13.69 -11.25 -2.84
CA ALA A 18 -12.69 -10.21 -2.94
C ALA A 18 -13.29 -8.95 -3.60
N PRO A 19 -13.02 -7.74 -3.11
CA PRO A 19 -13.71 -6.52 -3.54
C PRO A 19 -13.22 -5.98 -4.90
N LEU A 20 -13.23 -6.82 -5.92
CA LEU A 20 -12.92 -6.52 -7.31
C LEU A 20 -14.21 -6.46 -8.14
N ASN A 21 -15.03 -5.44 -7.89
CA ASN A 21 -16.39 -5.36 -8.40
C ASN A 21 -16.54 -4.60 -9.73
N ALA A 22 -15.51 -3.89 -10.16
CA ALA A 22 -15.54 -3.06 -11.36
C ALA A 22 -14.46 -3.49 -12.36
N PRO A 23 -14.74 -4.50 -13.22
CA PRO A 23 -13.80 -4.85 -14.29
C PRO A 23 -13.64 -3.67 -15.26
N VAL A 24 -12.42 -3.49 -15.76
CA VAL A 24 -12.18 -2.47 -16.79
C VAL A 24 -12.94 -2.84 -18.07
N SER A 25 -13.83 -1.97 -18.49
CA SER A 25 -14.65 -2.13 -19.69
C SER A 25 -14.11 -1.35 -20.89
N GLU A 26 -13.45 -0.23 -20.64
CA GLU A 26 -12.88 0.64 -21.68
C GLU A 26 -11.66 1.43 -21.16
N ASP A 27 -10.63 1.52 -22.00
CA ASP A 27 -9.49 2.42 -21.79
C ASP A 27 -9.63 3.65 -22.70
N ARG A 28 -9.46 4.85 -22.13
CA ARG A 28 -9.43 6.11 -22.89
C ARG A 28 -8.20 6.92 -22.55
N PHE A 29 -7.20 6.87 -23.41
CA PHE A 29 -6.05 7.76 -23.29
C PHE A 29 -6.33 9.07 -24.04
N MET A 30 -6.34 10.18 -23.30
CA MET A 30 -6.70 11.49 -23.81
C MET A 30 -5.52 12.46 -23.69
N ILE A 31 -5.26 13.21 -24.74
CA ILE A 31 -4.40 14.39 -24.70
C ILE A 31 -5.31 15.60 -24.54
N LEU A 32 -5.12 16.34 -23.46
CA LEU A 32 -5.92 17.52 -23.13
C LEU A 32 -5.16 18.79 -23.52
N THR A 33 -5.90 19.72 -24.10
CA THR A 33 -5.46 21.09 -24.32
C THR A 33 -6.40 22.05 -23.58
N GLU A 34 -6.12 23.35 -23.59
CA GLU A 34 -6.98 24.33 -22.92
C GLU A 34 -8.45 24.31 -23.41
N ARG A 35 -8.70 23.89 -24.63
CA ARG A 35 -10.03 23.97 -25.26
C ARG A 35 -10.50 22.66 -25.91
N SER A 36 -9.67 21.63 -25.93
CA SER A 36 -9.94 20.40 -26.68
C SER A 36 -9.37 19.18 -25.97
N ALA A 37 -9.93 18.01 -26.31
CA ALA A 37 -9.43 16.72 -25.86
C ALA A 37 -9.33 15.79 -27.08
N PHE A 38 -8.18 15.16 -27.27
CA PHE A 38 -7.91 14.23 -28.37
C PHE A 38 -7.73 12.82 -27.79
N ARG A 39 -8.52 11.86 -28.28
CA ARG A 39 -8.35 10.47 -27.93
C ARG A 39 -7.23 9.84 -28.77
N VAL A 40 -6.25 9.23 -28.10
CA VAL A 40 -5.23 8.42 -28.78
C VAL A 40 -5.78 6.99 -28.88
N PRO A 41 -5.76 6.37 -30.07
CA PRO A 41 -6.17 4.98 -30.23
C PRO A 41 -5.31 4.03 -29.40
N ASN A 42 -5.91 3.10 -28.67
CA ASN A 42 -5.20 2.22 -27.73
C ASN A 42 -4.14 1.33 -28.39
N PHE A 43 -4.31 0.98 -29.68
CA PHE A 43 -3.33 0.16 -30.41
C PHE A 43 -2.01 0.88 -30.67
N LEU A 44 -1.97 2.22 -30.56
CA LEU A 44 -0.75 3.03 -30.67
C LEU A 44 -0.02 3.16 -29.32
N LEU A 45 -0.64 2.71 -28.24
CA LEU A 45 -0.07 2.83 -26.90
C LEU A 45 0.74 1.57 -26.54
N PRO A 46 1.81 1.74 -25.76
CA PRO A 46 2.54 0.61 -25.17
C PRO A 46 1.62 -0.29 -24.34
N ARG A 47 1.93 -1.59 -24.25
CA ARG A 47 1.11 -2.56 -23.50
C ARG A 47 0.90 -2.19 -22.05
N CYS A 48 1.82 -1.47 -21.42
CA CYS A 48 1.69 -1.02 -20.02
C CYS A 48 0.55 -0.01 -19.79
N PHE A 49 0.01 0.59 -20.85
CA PHE A 49 -1.18 1.46 -20.78
C PHE A 49 -2.50 0.72 -21.04
N GLN A 50 -2.45 -0.58 -21.35
CA GLN A 50 -3.64 -1.37 -21.61
C GLN A 50 -4.10 -2.04 -20.33
N ASN A 51 -5.36 -1.80 -19.95
CA ASN A 51 -5.96 -2.29 -18.71
C ASN A 51 -6.99 -3.40 -18.92
N HIS A 52 -7.08 -3.97 -20.12
CA HIS A 52 -7.98 -5.09 -20.38
C HIS A 52 -7.70 -6.27 -19.43
N GLY A 53 -8.73 -6.76 -18.75
CA GLY A 53 -8.60 -7.79 -17.72
C GLY A 53 -8.24 -7.29 -16.32
N ASN A 54 -7.97 -5.98 -16.16
CA ASN A 54 -7.76 -5.35 -14.88
C ASN A 54 -9.09 -4.92 -14.22
N TYR A 55 -9.00 -4.45 -12.98
CA TYR A 55 -10.13 -3.97 -12.20
C TYR A 55 -9.86 -2.58 -11.65
N VAL A 56 -10.89 -1.72 -11.66
CA VAL A 56 -10.91 -0.49 -10.87
C VAL A 56 -11.30 -0.88 -9.44
N ILE A 57 -10.49 -0.52 -8.48
CA ILE A 57 -10.66 -0.95 -7.09
C ILE A 57 -10.45 0.19 -6.09
N SER A 58 -10.96 0.01 -4.88
CA SER A 58 -10.44 0.69 -3.70
C SER A 58 -9.34 -0.17 -3.07
N LEU A 59 -8.11 0.31 -3.09
CA LEU A 59 -6.97 -0.42 -2.50
C LEU A 59 -7.20 -0.66 -1.00
N GLY A 60 -7.79 0.29 -0.28
CA GLY A 60 -8.13 0.13 1.13
C GLY A 60 -9.13 -1.01 1.40
N ASN A 61 -10.08 -1.23 0.49
CA ASN A 61 -11.02 -2.36 0.60
C ASN A 61 -10.30 -3.70 0.37
N VAL A 62 -9.42 -3.75 -0.63
CA VAL A 62 -8.61 -4.95 -0.90
C VAL A 62 -7.68 -5.26 0.27
N CYS A 63 -7.00 -4.26 0.84
CA CYS A 63 -6.14 -4.45 2.01
C CYS A 63 -6.93 -4.97 3.23
N ARG A 64 -8.13 -4.44 3.48
CA ARG A 64 -8.99 -4.95 4.58
C ARG A 64 -9.41 -6.40 4.34
N TRP A 65 -9.80 -6.73 3.13
CA TRP A 65 -10.15 -8.11 2.78
C TRP A 65 -8.95 -9.05 2.92
N LEU A 66 -7.77 -8.66 2.44
CA LEU A 66 -6.52 -9.43 2.63
C LEU A 66 -6.18 -9.60 4.11
N GLY A 67 -6.38 -8.56 4.93
CA GLY A 67 -6.23 -8.65 6.38
C GLY A 67 -7.12 -9.72 6.99
N GLN A 68 -8.41 -9.76 6.63
CA GLN A 68 -9.32 -10.80 7.09
C GLN A 68 -8.89 -12.21 6.68
N GLN A 69 -8.37 -12.38 5.45
CA GLN A 69 -7.83 -13.66 5.01
C GLN A 69 -6.60 -14.06 5.84
N ALA A 70 -5.71 -13.12 6.12
CA ALA A 70 -4.52 -13.36 6.94
C ALA A 70 -4.89 -13.73 8.38
N GLU A 71 -5.85 -13.02 9.00
CA GLU A 71 -6.38 -13.34 10.33
C GLU A 71 -6.99 -14.74 10.36
N GLY A 72 -7.72 -15.14 9.32
CA GLY A 72 -8.25 -16.49 9.15
C GLY A 72 -7.17 -17.57 9.09
N LEU A 73 -5.95 -17.23 8.72
CA LEU A 73 -4.75 -18.08 8.73
C LEU A 73 -3.95 -18.01 10.04
N GLY A 74 -4.44 -17.28 11.04
CA GLY A 74 -3.81 -17.15 12.37
C GLY A 74 -2.78 -16.01 12.44
N VAL A 75 -2.76 -15.08 11.50
CA VAL A 75 -1.93 -13.86 11.57
C VAL A 75 -2.62 -12.85 12.47
N GLU A 76 -1.91 -12.32 13.45
CA GLU A 76 -2.40 -11.22 14.28
C GLU A 76 -2.09 -9.88 13.61
N ILE A 77 -3.10 -9.03 13.46
CA ILE A 77 -2.98 -7.70 12.85
C ILE A 77 -3.32 -6.65 13.90
N PHE A 78 -2.42 -5.70 14.11
CA PHE A 78 -2.57 -4.63 15.10
C PHE A 78 -2.70 -3.26 14.41
N PRO A 79 -3.88 -2.89 13.92
CA PRO A 79 -4.08 -1.58 13.31
C PRO A 79 -3.94 -0.46 14.34
N GLY A 80 -3.23 0.62 13.95
CA GLY A 80 -2.99 1.75 14.83
C GLY A 80 -1.75 1.64 15.72
N PHE A 81 -1.10 0.48 15.79
CA PHE A 81 0.17 0.32 16.50
C PHE A 81 1.34 0.57 15.55
N ALA A 82 1.93 1.74 15.64
CA ALA A 82 3.10 2.08 14.85
C ALA A 82 4.37 1.51 15.49
N ALA A 83 5.17 0.78 14.71
CA ALA A 83 6.53 0.45 15.11
C ALA A 83 7.37 1.74 15.14
N ALA A 84 7.94 2.06 16.30
CA ALA A 84 8.66 3.31 16.55
C ALA A 84 10.19 3.10 16.58
N GLU A 85 10.65 1.91 16.93
CA GLU A 85 12.05 1.61 17.13
C GLU A 85 12.40 0.20 16.62
N VAL A 86 13.58 0.03 16.07
CA VAL A 86 14.16 -1.28 15.75
C VAL A 86 14.97 -1.77 16.94
N LEU A 87 14.65 -2.95 17.41
CA LEU A 87 15.37 -3.59 18.51
C LEU A 87 16.50 -4.48 17.96
N TYR A 88 17.66 -4.43 18.62
CA TYR A 88 18.85 -5.17 18.21
C TYR A 88 19.30 -6.13 19.31
N ARG A 89 19.93 -7.23 18.90
CA ARG A 89 20.68 -8.11 19.80
C ARG A 89 22.11 -7.58 19.99
N ASP A 90 22.83 -8.13 20.94
CA ASP A 90 24.23 -7.77 21.25
C ASP A 90 25.16 -7.99 20.05
N ASP A 91 24.86 -8.96 19.20
CA ASP A 91 25.58 -9.23 17.95
C ASP A 91 25.23 -8.24 16.82
N GLY A 92 24.36 -7.28 17.07
CA GLY A 92 23.92 -6.27 16.13
C GLY A 92 22.81 -6.72 15.18
N SER A 93 22.34 -7.97 15.25
CA SER A 93 21.21 -8.45 14.44
C SER A 93 19.89 -7.89 14.94
N VAL A 94 18.87 -7.79 14.04
CA VAL A 94 17.53 -7.34 14.43
C VAL A 94 16.86 -8.37 15.35
N LYS A 95 16.40 -7.92 16.52
CA LYS A 95 15.65 -8.69 17.50
C LYS A 95 14.14 -8.62 17.24
N GLY A 96 13.69 -7.48 16.74
CA GLY A 96 12.29 -7.16 16.53
C GLY A 96 12.06 -5.65 16.46
N VAL A 97 10.90 -5.20 16.87
CA VAL A 97 10.52 -3.78 16.92
C VAL A 97 9.86 -3.44 18.24
N ALA A 98 9.94 -2.18 18.66
CA ALA A 98 9.11 -1.62 19.72
C ALA A 98 8.03 -0.72 19.11
N THR A 99 6.83 -0.77 19.66
CA THR A 99 5.78 0.20 19.35
C THR A 99 6.00 1.47 20.16
N GLY A 100 5.48 2.60 19.65
CA GLY A 100 5.42 3.84 20.44
C GLY A 100 4.31 3.77 21.49
N ASP A 101 4.38 4.66 22.47
CA ASP A 101 3.33 4.85 23.44
C ASP A 101 2.04 5.34 22.75
N LEU A 102 0.90 4.82 23.17
CA LEU A 102 -0.42 5.28 22.78
C LEU A 102 -0.96 6.28 23.81
N GLY A 103 -1.91 7.12 23.37
CA GLY A 103 -2.57 8.08 24.26
C GLY A 103 -1.66 9.20 24.75
N ILE A 104 -0.71 9.63 23.95
CA ILE A 104 0.07 10.84 24.19
C ILE A 104 -0.66 12.03 23.56
N GLY A 105 -0.93 13.05 24.36
CA GLY A 105 -1.58 14.28 23.92
C GLY A 105 -0.67 15.14 23.01
N LYS A 106 -1.26 16.15 22.39
CA LYS A 106 -0.50 17.11 21.53
C LYS A 106 0.57 17.89 22.28
N ASP A 107 0.44 17.98 23.59
CA ASP A 107 1.39 18.61 24.51
C ASP A 107 2.53 17.66 24.95
N GLY A 108 2.55 16.43 24.41
CA GLY A 108 3.53 15.40 24.74
C GLY A 108 3.27 14.69 26.08
N LYS A 109 2.14 14.93 26.75
CA LYS A 109 1.83 14.30 28.04
C LYS A 109 0.89 13.10 27.88
N PRO A 110 1.03 12.10 28.76
CA PRO A 110 0.09 11.00 28.82
C PRO A 110 -1.35 11.47 29.09
N THR A 111 -2.31 10.94 28.36
CA THR A 111 -3.75 11.11 28.59
C THR A 111 -4.28 9.95 29.42
N GLU A 112 -5.58 9.99 29.77
CA GLU A 112 -6.25 8.84 30.46
C GLU A 112 -6.21 7.54 29.64
N ALA A 113 -6.05 7.63 28.31
CA ALA A 113 -5.94 6.48 27.42
C ALA A 113 -4.47 6.05 27.17
N HIS A 114 -3.54 6.53 27.98
CA HIS A 114 -2.12 6.21 27.83
C HIS A 114 -1.88 4.71 28.01
N GLN A 115 -1.19 4.13 27.05
CA GLN A 115 -0.67 2.77 27.10
C GLN A 115 0.80 2.81 26.68
N PRO A 116 1.71 2.23 27.49
CA PRO A 116 3.12 2.16 27.13
C PRO A 116 3.30 1.29 25.89
N GLY A 117 4.32 1.64 25.10
CA GLY A 117 4.77 0.80 23.99
C GLY A 117 5.20 -0.58 24.44
N MET A 118 5.19 -1.55 23.54
CA MET A 118 5.60 -2.92 23.78
C MET A 118 6.69 -3.36 22.80
N GLU A 119 7.54 -4.29 23.25
CA GLU A 119 8.50 -4.94 22.38
C GLU A 119 7.89 -6.17 21.72
N LEU A 120 8.03 -6.27 20.41
CA LEU A 120 7.64 -7.43 19.61
C LEU A 120 8.90 -8.12 19.08
N HIS A 121 9.19 -9.31 19.60
CA HIS A 121 10.36 -10.07 19.21
C HIS A 121 10.01 -11.11 18.14
N ALA A 122 10.89 -11.29 17.16
CA ALA A 122 10.69 -12.24 16.09
C ALA A 122 12.00 -12.89 15.63
N LYS A 123 11.90 -14.06 15.00
CA LYS A 123 13.04 -14.69 14.31
C LYS A 123 13.41 -13.91 13.04
N TYR A 124 12.39 -13.40 12.34
CA TYR A 124 12.52 -12.58 11.14
C TYR A 124 11.59 -11.39 11.24
N THR A 125 12.04 -10.22 10.85
CA THR A 125 11.26 -8.99 10.81
C THR A 125 11.27 -8.43 9.40
N PHE A 126 10.10 -8.21 8.81
CA PHE A 126 9.94 -7.63 7.48
C PHE A 126 9.52 -6.17 7.59
N PHE A 127 10.32 -5.27 6.99
CA PHE A 127 10.03 -3.85 6.95
C PHE A 127 9.42 -3.49 5.60
N ALA A 128 8.10 -3.39 5.55
CA ALA A 128 7.32 -3.12 4.34
C ALA A 128 6.73 -1.70 4.34
N GLU A 129 7.49 -0.71 4.82
CA GLU A 129 7.07 0.67 5.05
C GLU A 129 7.06 1.54 3.77
N GLY A 130 7.35 0.97 2.62
CA GLY A 130 7.50 1.69 1.36
C GLY A 130 8.82 2.46 1.23
N CYS A 131 8.93 3.28 0.19
CA CYS A 131 10.18 3.92 -0.21
C CYS A 131 10.72 4.98 0.78
N ARG A 132 9.93 5.40 1.75
CA ARG A 132 10.28 6.41 2.76
C ARG A 132 10.02 5.96 4.19
N GLY A 133 9.99 4.66 4.44
CA GLY A 133 9.85 4.10 5.77
C GLY A 133 10.90 4.63 6.74
N HIS A 134 10.48 5.04 7.93
CA HIS A 134 11.41 5.67 8.89
C HIS A 134 12.35 4.65 9.53
N LEU A 135 11.88 3.43 9.84
CA LEU A 135 12.73 2.35 10.35
C LEU A 135 13.62 1.78 9.24
N GLY A 136 13.09 1.66 8.02
CA GLY A 136 13.85 1.24 6.87
C GLY A 136 15.05 2.14 6.58
N LYS A 137 14.93 3.45 6.80
CA LYS A 137 16.07 4.39 6.70
C LYS A 137 17.15 4.12 7.74
N GLN A 138 16.75 3.89 9.00
CA GLN A 138 17.69 3.54 10.08
C GLN A 138 18.47 2.27 9.76
N LEU A 139 17.79 1.25 9.22
CA LEU A 139 18.41 0.00 8.79
C LEU A 139 19.39 0.20 7.62
N GLN A 140 18.99 1.02 6.63
CA GLN A 140 19.85 1.36 5.50
C GLN A 140 21.16 2.03 5.95
N GLU A 141 21.07 2.95 6.89
CA GLU A 141 22.23 3.64 7.46
C GLU A 141 23.09 2.70 8.30
N ARG A 142 22.47 1.99 9.25
CA ARG A 142 23.17 1.08 10.17
C ARG A 142 23.94 -0.02 9.47
N TYR A 143 23.30 -0.67 8.47
CA TYR A 143 23.91 -1.79 7.76
C TYR A 143 24.51 -1.39 6.41
N LYS A 144 24.58 -0.09 6.13
CA LYS A 144 25.16 0.45 4.89
C LYS A 144 24.55 -0.19 3.63
N LEU A 145 23.25 -0.44 3.65
CA LEU A 145 22.55 -1.16 2.56
C LEU A 145 22.54 -0.38 1.24
N ARG A 146 22.92 0.89 1.27
CA ARG A 146 23.00 1.76 0.08
C ARG A 146 24.43 2.01 -0.40
N ASP A 147 25.44 1.41 0.23
CA ASP A 147 26.82 1.58 -0.19
C ASP A 147 27.04 0.98 -1.58
N GLY A 148 27.59 1.75 -2.50
CA GLY A 148 27.82 1.36 -3.89
C GLY A 148 26.55 1.29 -4.75
N VAL A 149 25.38 1.69 -4.23
CA VAL A 149 24.11 1.74 -4.97
C VAL A 149 23.87 3.15 -5.49
N GLY A 150 23.40 3.26 -6.75
CA GLY A 150 23.03 4.55 -7.34
C GLY A 150 21.92 5.26 -6.54
N PRO A 151 21.76 6.58 -6.70
CA PRO A 151 20.75 7.34 -6.00
C PRO A 151 19.36 6.82 -6.33
N GLN A 152 18.48 6.77 -5.33
CA GLN A 152 17.10 6.37 -5.50
C GLN A 152 16.32 7.48 -6.20
N VAL A 153 15.57 7.13 -7.24
CA VAL A 153 14.67 8.03 -7.93
C VAL A 153 13.26 7.89 -7.33
N TYR A 154 12.65 9.02 -6.98
CA TYR A 154 11.31 9.07 -6.42
C TYR A 154 10.35 9.70 -7.43
N GLY A 155 9.26 9.00 -7.75
CA GLY A 155 8.12 9.58 -8.43
C GLY A 155 7.24 10.36 -7.46
N ILE A 156 6.70 11.50 -7.91
CA ILE A 156 5.70 12.26 -7.16
C ILE A 156 4.37 12.07 -7.87
N GLY A 157 3.36 11.57 -7.14
CA GLY A 157 1.99 11.44 -7.64
C GLY A 157 1.05 12.37 -6.88
N LEU A 158 0.13 12.98 -7.60
CA LEU A 158 -1.02 13.70 -7.05
C LEU A 158 -2.26 12.84 -7.28
N LYS A 159 -3.09 12.70 -6.25
CA LYS A 159 -4.34 11.94 -6.32
C LYS A 159 -5.49 12.81 -5.87
N GLU A 160 -6.51 12.90 -6.69
CA GLU A 160 -7.76 13.60 -6.40
C GLU A 160 -8.93 12.64 -6.51
N LEU A 161 -9.94 12.85 -5.70
CA LEU A 161 -11.22 12.15 -5.78
C LEU A 161 -12.28 13.15 -6.23
N TRP A 162 -12.87 12.88 -7.39
CA TRP A 162 -13.92 13.73 -7.97
C TRP A 162 -15.26 13.02 -7.92
N GLU A 163 -16.28 13.72 -7.43
CA GLU A 163 -17.67 13.31 -7.58
C GLU A 163 -18.18 13.77 -8.93
N ILE A 164 -18.61 12.84 -9.77
CA ILE A 164 -19.16 13.12 -11.08
C ILE A 164 -20.67 12.93 -11.07
N LYS A 165 -21.36 13.60 -12.00
CA LYS A 165 -22.80 13.42 -12.18
C LYS A 165 -23.10 11.97 -12.57
N PRO A 166 -24.14 11.34 -11.95
CA PRO A 166 -24.47 9.93 -12.21
C PRO A 166 -24.66 9.58 -13.70
N GLU A 167 -25.24 10.48 -14.47
CA GLU A 167 -25.48 10.30 -15.92
C GLU A 167 -24.19 10.29 -16.76
N LYS A 168 -23.06 10.71 -16.19
CA LYS A 168 -21.74 10.67 -16.82
C LYS A 168 -20.90 9.49 -16.37
N HIS A 169 -21.38 8.75 -15.38
CA HIS A 169 -20.65 7.60 -14.85
C HIS A 169 -20.72 6.42 -15.81
N GLN A 170 -19.56 5.83 -16.10
CA GLN A 170 -19.46 4.57 -16.84
C GLN A 170 -18.59 3.61 -16.03
N LEU A 171 -19.20 2.50 -15.60
CA LEU A 171 -18.50 1.49 -14.81
C LEU A 171 -17.35 0.88 -15.61
N GLY A 172 -16.16 0.85 -15.02
CA GLY A 172 -14.96 0.26 -15.62
C GLY A 172 -14.29 1.10 -16.69
N LEU A 173 -14.71 2.35 -16.91
CA LEU A 173 -13.98 3.29 -17.75
C LEU A 173 -12.73 3.79 -17.02
N VAL A 174 -11.57 3.71 -17.64
CA VAL A 174 -10.27 4.19 -17.17
C VAL A 174 -9.58 5.03 -18.23
#